data_2e3d75bb80ca6ebf30cb131c17219afc
#
_entry.id   2e3d75bb80ca6ebf30cb131c17219afc
#
_cell.length_a   1.000
_cell.length_b   1.000
_cell.length_c   1.000
_cell.angle_alpha   90.00
_cell.angle_beta   90.00
_cell.angle_gamma   90.00
#
_symmetry.space_group_name_H-M   'P 1'
#
loop_
_entity.id
_entity.type
_entity.pdbx_description
1 polymer ?
#
loop_
_entity_poly.entity_id
_entity_poly.type
_entity_poly.pdbx_seq_one_letter_code
_entity_poly.pdbx_strand_id
1 'polypeptide(L)'
;VCLQITNGYANPYITSFKDIAEYADTFGVQHANILISLSQMSEAFCILLIPFFMKRYGIKNVMLIAMLAWVLRFGLLGAGNPGSGVWMFVLSMLVYGVAFDFFNVSGSLFVENNTGIDIRSSAQGLFMMMTNGIGATIGMLSAQSIVNSHTVGDVTDWTTCWYIFAAYALVVGIVFAVIFRPKKECAK
;
A
#
# COMPACT_ATOMS: atom_id res chain seq x y z
N VAL A 1 -6.78 3.20 3.33
CA VAL A 1 -7.31 3.02 1.96
C VAL A 1 -6.42 2.05 1.18
N CYS A 2 -5.21 2.43 0.75
CA CYS A 2 -4.36 1.59 -0.12
C CYS A 2 -4.11 0.17 0.41
N LEU A 3 -3.90 0.01 1.72
CA LEU A 3 -3.77 -1.29 2.38
C LEU A 3 -4.98 -2.20 2.10
N GLN A 4 -6.18 -1.68 2.28
CA GLN A 4 -7.41 -2.47 2.13
C GLN A 4 -7.68 -2.82 0.67
N ILE A 5 -7.39 -1.91 -0.25
CA ILE A 5 -7.46 -2.19 -1.69
C ILE A 5 -6.56 -3.39 -2.02
N THR A 6 -5.31 -3.37 -1.55
CA THR A 6 -4.39 -4.49 -1.74
C THR A 6 -4.90 -5.79 -1.14
N ASN A 7 -5.31 -5.76 0.13
CA ASN A 7 -5.76 -6.97 0.83
C ASN A 7 -7.04 -7.56 0.24
N GLY A 8 -7.94 -6.70 -0.25
CA GLY A 8 -9.20 -7.14 -0.85
C GLY A 8 -9.07 -7.64 -2.29
N TYR A 9 -8.17 -7.06 -3.08
CA TYR A 9 -8.18 -7.28 -4.53
C TYR A 9 -6.92 -7.91 -5.11
N ALA A 10 -5.79 -7.97 -4.38
CA ALA A 10 -4.56 -8.57 -4.91
C ALA A 10 -4.71 -10.07 -5.19
N ASN A 11 -5.34 -10.81 -4.28
CA ASN A 11 -5.57 -12.25 -4.48
C ASN A 11 -6.60 -12.53 -5.60
N PRO A 12 -7.81 -11.94 -5.59
CA PRO A 12 -8.75 -12.07 -6.70
C PRO A 12 -8.13 -11.72 -8.06
N TYR A 13 -7.33 -10.67 -8.11
CA TYR A 13 -6.61 -10.26 -9.32
C TYR A 13 -5.63 -11.34 -9.82
N ILE A 14 -4.74 -11.84 -8.97
CA ILE A 14 -3.78 -12.87 -9.37
C ILE A 14 -4.50 -14.16 -9.77
N THR A 15 -5.57 -14.52 -9.06
CA THR A 15 -6.32 -15.75 -9.35
C THR A 15 -7.21 -15.63 -10.58
N SER A 16 -7.61 -14.42 -11.01
CA SER A 16 -8.39 -14.23 -12.24
C SER A 16 -7.64 -14.68 -13.51
N PHE A 17 -6.33 -14.75 -13.46
CA PHE A 17 -5.52 -15.29 -14.56
C PHE A 17 -5.65 -16.82 -14.75
N LYS A 18 -6.29 -17.53 -13.83
CA LYS A 18 -6.58 -18.97 -14.00
C LYS A 18 -7.50 -19.26 -15.17
N ASP A 19 -8.36 -18.30 -15.50
CA ASP A 19 -9.33 -18.42 -16.59
C ASP A 19 -8.67 -18.18 -17.97
N ILE A 20 -7.41 -17.76 -17.99
CA ILE A 20 -6.63 -17.53 -19.22
C ILE A 20 -5.71 -18.73 -19.43
N ALA A 21 -5.94 -19.52 -20.48
CA ALA A 21 -5.19 -20.76 -20.75
C ALA A 21 -3.67 -20.57 -20.80
N GLU A 22 -3.19 -19.40 -21.25
CA GLU A 22 -1.77 -19.07 -21.32
C GLU A 22 -1.12 -18.96 -19.93
N TYR A 23 -1.88 -18.56 -18.90
CA TYR A 23 -1.36 -18.25 -17.57
C TYR A 23 -1.80 -19.21 -16.48
N ALA A 24 -2.77 -20.08 -16.76
CA ALA A 24 -3.38 -21.00 -15.78
C ALA A 24 -2.33 -21.88 -15.07
N ASP A 25 -1.30 -22.33 -15.79
CA ASP A 25 -0.25 -23.23 -15.28
C ASP A 25 0.99 -22.47 -14.76
N THR A 26 0.96 -21.14 -14.71
CA THR A 26 2.10 -20.37 -14.21
C THR A 26 2.19 -20.47 -12.68
N PHE A 27 3.43 -20.49 -12.15
CA PHE A 27 3.70 -20.60 -10.72
C PHE A 27 2.98 -19.52 -9.91
N GLY A 28 2.95 -18.28 -10.41
CA GLY A 28 2.32 -17.14 -9.73
C GLY A 28 0.83 -17.31 -9.53
N VAL A 29 0.14 -17.88 -10.52
CA VAL A 29 -1.31 -18.10 -10.49
C VAL A 29 -1.66 -19.30 -9.62
N GLN A 30 -0.91 -20.41 -9.73
CA GLN A 30 -1.15 -21.61 -8.91
C GLN A 30 -0.82 -21.38 -7.43
N HIS A 31 0.15 -20.51 -7.16
CA HIS A 31 0.65 -20.24 -5.81
C HIS A 31 0.53 -18.76 -5.41
N ALA A 32 -0.60 -18.12 -5.71
CA ALA A 32 -0.86 -16.71 -5.38
C ALA A 32 -0.59 -16.37 -3.90
N ASN A 33 -0.89 -17.29 -2.99
CA ASN A 33 -0.60 -17.11 -1.56
C ASN A 33 0.90 -17.04 -1.24
N ILE A 34 1.76 -17.73 -2.00
CA ILE A 34 3.21 -17.63 -1.83
C ILE A 34 3.71 -16.24 -2.24
N LEU A 35 3.19 -15.70 -3.35
CA LEU A 35 3.50 -14.32 -3.75
C LEU A 35 3.04 -13.31 -2.68
N ILE A 36 1.85 -13.50 -2.13
CA ILE A 36 1.34 -12.61 -1.07
C ILE A 36 2.17 -12.74 0.21
N SER A 37 2.62 -13.95 0.58
CA SER A 37 3.52 -14.16 1.72
C SER A 37 4.85 -13.44 1.59
N LEU A 38 5.32 -13.23 0.36
CA LEU A 38 6.52 -12.42 0.10
C LEU A 38 6.35 -10.96 0.57
N SER A 39 5.13 -10.42 0.51
CA SER A 39 4.84 -9.09 1.07
C SER A 39 5.06 -9.05 2.58
N GLN A 40 4.63 -10.09 3.30
CA GLN A 40 4.80 -10.18 4.76
C GLN A 40 6.28 -10.34 5.16
N MET A 41 7.05 -11.07 4.36
CA MET A 41 8.51 -11.13 4.55
C MET A 41 9.15 -9.76 4.33
N SER A 42 8.71 -9.04 3.31
CA SER A 42 9.18 -7.66 3.05
C SER A 42 8.88 -6.72 4.22
N GLU A 43 7.68 -6.80 4.84
CA GLU A 43 7.34 -6.04 6.05
C GLU A 43 8.37 -6.27 7.16
N ALA A 44 8.68 -7.52 7.46
CA ALA A 44 9.62 -7.86 8.54
C ALA A 44 11.02 -7.23 8.31
N PHE A 45 11.50 -7.17 7.07
CA PHE A 45 12.76 -6.50 6.73
C PHE A 45 12.63 -4.98 6.76
N CYS A 46 11.53 -4.43 6.25
CA CYS A 46 11.33 -2.99 6.17
C CYS A 46 11.23 -2.33 7.54
N ILE A 47 10.58 -2.97 8.51
CA ILE A 47 10.50 -2.48 9.90
C ILE A 47 11.91 -2.24 10.48
N LEU A 48 12.87 -3.12 10.21
CA LEU A 48 14.25 -2.96 10.68
C LEU A 48 14.98 -1.76 10.05
N LEU A 49 14.57 -1.36 8.85
CA LEU A 49 15.17 -0.24 8.13
C LEU A 49 14.60 1.13 8.55
N ILE A 50 13.40 1.18 9.14
CA ILE A 50 12.72 2.43 9.49
C ILE A 50 13.57 3.35 10.36
N PRO A 51 14.24 2.91 11.45
CA PRO A 51 15.04 3.79 12.28
C PRO A 51 16.17 4.48 11.50
N PHE A 52 16.79 3.76 10.56
CA PHE A 52 17.85 4.30 9.70
C PHE A 52 17.28 5.39 8.77
N PHE A 53 16.19 5.11 8.09
CA PHE A 53 15.55 6.07 7.16
C PHE A 53 15.01 7.29 7.90
N MET A 54 14.41 7.11 9.07
CA MET A 54 13.89 8.20 9.90
C MET A 54 15.00 9.14 10.38
N LYS A 55 16.12 8.57 10.84
CA LYS A 55 17.28 9.37 11.28
C LYS A 55 17.91 10.16 10.14
N ARG A 56 17.91 9.61 8.91
CA ARG A 56 18.57 10.24 7.75
C ARG A 56 17.67 11.21 7.01
N TYR A 57 16.41 10.90 6.81
CA TYR A 57 15.48 11.65 5.94
C TYR A 57 14.39 12.39 6.70
N GLY A 58 14.16 12.03 7.95
CA GLY A 58 13.09 12.60 8.78
C GLY A 58 11.70 12.04 8.43
N ILE A 59 10.74 12.26 9.33
CA ILE A 59 9.38 11.69 9.27
C ILE A 59 8.66 12.00 7.95
N LYS A 60 8.67 13.28 7.52
CA LYS A 60 7.96 13.69 6.30
C LYS A 60 8.42 12.93 5.07
N ASN A 61 9.74 12.84 4.86
CA ASN A 61 10.28 12.21 3.67
C ASN A 61 10.07 10.68 3.70
N VAL A 62 10.13 10.07 4.89
CA VAL A 62 9.83 8.63 5.04
C VAL A 62 8.37 8.34 4.70
N MET A 63 7.43 9.16 5.15
CA MET A 63 6.02 9.03 4.78
C MET A 63 5.77 9.27 3.29
N LEU A 64 6.49 10.22 2.66
CA LEU A 64 6.41 10.44 1.20
C LEU A 64 6.97 9.26 0.41
N ILE A 65 8.08 8.67 0.85
CA ILE A 65 8.62 7.43 0.26
C ILE A 65 7.58 6.31 0.31
N ALA A 66 6.89 6.16 1.44
CA ALA A 66 5.81 5.18 1.57
C ALA A 66 4.65 5.44 0.59
N MET A 67 4.24 6.69 0.40
CA MET A 67 3.19 7.04 -0.55
C MET A 67 3.62 6.77 -2.00
N LEU A 68 4.85 7.11 -2.37
CA LEU A 68 5.40 6.76 -3.68
C LEU A 68 5.52 5.26 -3.88
N ALA A 69 5.85 4.51 -2.83
CA ALA A 69 5.86 3.05 -2.86
C ALA A 69 4.46 2.47 -3.14
N TRP A 70 3.37 3.08 -2.62
CA TRP A 70 2.00 2.68 -3.00
C TRP A 70 1.71 2.93 -4.48
N VAL A 71 2.12 4.06 -5.02
CA VAL A 71 1.97 4.37 -6.46
C VAL A 71 2.70 3.34 -7.31
N LEU A 72 3.97 3.06 -6.96
CA LEU A 72 4.78 2.07 -7.64
C LEU A 72 4.17 0.66 -7.56
N ARG A 73 3.70 0.26 -6.37
CA ARG A 73 3.05 -1.04 -6.17
C ARG A 73 1.84 -1.23 -7.08
N PHE A 74 0.92 -0.27 -7.09
CA PHE A 74 -0.27 -0.36 -7.93
C PHE A 74 0.06 -0.28 -9.42
N GLY A 75 1.03 0.55 -9.80
CA GLY A 75 1.52 0.61 -11.17
C GLY A 75 2.12 -0.71 -11.65
N LEU A 76 2.91 -1.38 -10.79
CA LEU A 76 3.49 -2.69 -11.08
C LEU A 76 2.42 -3.80 -11.19
N LEU A 77 1.37 -3.75 -10.36
CA LEU A 77 0.25 -4.68 -10.48
C LEU A 77 -0.54 -4.44 -11.77
N GLY A 78 -0.75 -3.19 -12.15
CA GLY A 78 -1.46 -2.85 -13.39
C GLY A 78 -0.68 -3.20 -14.67
N ALA A 79 0.65 -3.09 -14.65
CA ALA A 79 1.52 -3.39 -15.80
C ALA A 79 1.96 -4.86 -15.85
N GLY A 80 1.92 -5.58 -14.71
CA GLY A 80 2.41 -6.94 -14.60
C GLY A 80 1.44 -7.98 -15.17
N ASN A 81 2.00 -9.14 -15.51
CA ASN A 81 1.25 -10.35 -15.86
C ASN A 81 1.96 -11.57 -15.27
N PRO A 82 1.26 -12.73 -15.11
CA PRO A 82 1.84 -13.92 -14.51
C PRO A 82 2.88 -14.64 -15.40
N GLY A 83 2.98 -14.26 -16.67
CA GLY A 83 3.95 -14.82 -17.62
C GLY A 83 5.29 -14.10 -17.54
N SER A 84 5.70 -13.46 -18.63
CA SER A 84 6.97 -12.71 -18.70
C SER A 84 7.05 -11.52 -17.72
N GLY A 85 5.91 -11.00 -17.25
CA GLY A 85 5.79 -9.90 -16.29
C GLY A 85 5.73 -10.32 -14.82
N VAL A 86 5.90 -11.59 -14.47
CA VAL A 86 5.83 -12.07 -13.08
C VAL A 86 6.80 -11.35 -12.14
N TRP A 87 7.92 -10.90 -12.63
CA TRP A 87 8.90 -10.11 -11.86
C TRP A 87 8.30 -8.78 -11.35
N MET A 88 7.33 -8.20 -12.07
CA MET A 88 6.62 -7.00 -11.62
C MET A 88 5.73 -7.31 -10.43
N PHE A 89 5.09 -8.49 -10.39
CA PHE A 89 4.35 -8.94 -9.23
C PHE A 89 5.27 -9.15 -8.03
N VAL A 90 6.41 -9.84 -8.23
CA VAL A 90 7.40 -10.05 -7.16
C VAL A 90 7.91 -8.70 -6.63
N LEU A 91 8.27 -7.78 -7.52
CA LEU A 91 8.73 -6.44 -7.12
C LEU A 91 7.64 -5.66 -6.38
N SER A 92 6.39 -5.74 -6.84
CA SER A 92 5.23 -5.15 -6.16
C SER A 92 5.07 -5.70 -4.74
N MET A 93 5.27 -7.02 -4.53
CA MET A 93 5.21 -7.63 -3.21
C MET A 93 6.36 -7.17 -2.31
N LEU A 94 7.57 -6.99 -2.84
CA LEU A 94 8.71 -6.45 -2.08
C LEU A 94 8.53 -4.98 -1.69
N VAL A 95 7.95 -4.17 -2.58
CA VAL A 95 7.69 -2.75 -2.32
C VAL A 95 6.61 -2.55 -1.24
N TYR A 96 5.78 -3.56 -0.99
CA TYR A 96 4.70 -3.48 -0.02
C TYR A 96 5.17 -3.15 1.40
N GLY A 97 6.25 -3.75 1.89
CA GLY A 97 6.78 -3.45 3.22
C GLY A 97 7.15 -1.97 3.37
N VAL A 98 7.82 -1.38 2.35
CA VAL A 98 8.12 0.06 2.34
C VAL A 98 6.82 0.88 2.33
N ALA A 99 5.85 0.50 1.50
CA ALA A 99 4.61 1.25 1.35
C ALA A 99 3.78 1.26 2.64
N PHE A 100 3.70 0.13 3.34
CA PHE A 100 2.87 -0.02 4.53
C PHE A 100 3.57 0.44 5.81
N ASP A 101 4.74 -0.14 6.11
CA ASP A 101 5.40 0.08 7.40
C ASP A 101 5.98 1.49 7.55
N PHE A 102 6.58 2.03 6.50
CA PHE A 102 7.14 3.38 6.55
C PHE A 102 6.06 4.42 6.84
N PHE A 103 4.84 4.23 6.33
CA PHE A 103 3.74 5.14 6.65
C PHE A 103 3.21 4.93 8.07
N ASN A 104 2.89 3.69 8.45
CA ASN A 104 2.25 3.41 9.73
C ASN A 104 3.16 3.69 10.92
N VAL A 105 4.40 3.21 10.87
CA VAL A 105 5.35 3.41 11.97
C VAL A 105 5.75 4.88 12.08
N SER A 106 6.03 5.55 10.97
CA SER A 106 6.35 6.98 11.00
C SER A 106 5.17 7.84 11.45
N GLY A 107 3.94 7.49 11.04
CA GLY A 107 2.72 8.16 11.49
C GLY A 107 2.48 7.98 12.99
N SER A 108 2.65 6.77 13.50
CA SER A 108 2.55 6.45 14.92
C SER A 108 3.59 7.23 15.74
N LEU A 109 4.85 7.24 15.30
CA LEU A 109 5.92 8.02 15.96
C LEU A 109 5.67 9.53 15.89
N PHE A 110 5.11 10.02 14.78
CA PHE A 110 4.71 11.42 14.69
C PHE A 110 3.66 11.79 15.74
N VAL A 111 2.63 10.95 15.88
CA VAL A 111 1.60 11.14 16.90
C VAL A 111 2.21 11.09 18.29
N GLU A 112 3.08 10.13 18.58
CA GLU A 112 3.75 9.99 19.87
C GLU A 112 4.57 11.22 20.22
N ASN A 113 5.37 11.72 19.30
CA ASN A 113 6.27 12.87 19.52
C ASN A 113 5.53 14.20 19.64
N ASN A 114 4.32 14.31 19.10
CA ASN A 114 3.53 15.55 19.12
C ASN A 114 2.39 15.54 20.16
N THR A 115 2.29 14.50 20.99
CA THR A 115 1.20 14.33 21.96
C THR A 115 1.76 14.22 23.36
N GLY A 116 1.13 14.91 24.33
CA GLY A 116 1.47 14.82 25.75
C GLY A 116 1.23 13.42 26.31
N ILE A 117 1.95 13.05 27.36
CA ILE A 117 1.91 11.73 27.99
C ILE A 117 0.49 11.31 28.37
N ASP A 118 -0.30 12.25 28.89
CA ASP A 118 -1.65 11.99 29.43
C ASP A 118 -2.67 11.54 28.36
N ILE A 119 -2.50 12.00 27.10
CA ILE A 119 -3.45 11.73 26.02
C ILE A 119 -2.83 10.89 24.90
N ARG A 120 -1.58 10.43 25.05
CA ARG A 120 -0.83 9.70 24.00
C ARG A 120 -1.55 8.43 23.54
N SER A 121 -2.05 7.63 24.47
CA SER A 121 -2.78 6.40 24.15
C SER A 121 -4.07 6.69 23.38
N SER A 122 -4.80 7.73 23.75
CA SER A 122 -6.02 8.15 23.05
C SER A 122 -5.72 8.67 21.65
N ALA A 123 -4.62 9.42 21.47
CA ALA A 123 -4.20 9.91 20.17
C ALA A 123 -3.76 8.76 19.24
N GLN A 124 -3.05 7.76 19.77
CA GLN A 124 -2.71 6.55 19.01
C GLN A 124 -3.97 5.76 18.62
N GLY A 125 -4.93 5.60 19.54
CA GLY A 125 -6.21 4.98 19.24
C GLY A 125 -6.99 5.72 18.16
N LEU A 126 -7.01 7.05 18.20
CA LEU A 126 -7.63 7.89 17.16
C LEU A 126 -6.91 7.73 15.81
N PHE A 127 -5.58 7.73 15.78
CA PHE A 127 -4.81 7.50 14.56
C PHE A 127 -5.14 6.14 13.93
N MET A 128 -5.20 5.08 14.74
CA MET A 128 -5.56 3.75 14.26
C MET A 128 -7.02 3.69 13.78
N MET A 129 -7.95 4.33 14.47
CA MET A 129 -9.36 4.39 14.05
C MET A 129 -9.51 5.14 12.72
N MET A 130 -8.82 6.26 12.54
CA MET A 130 -8.85 7.03 11.29
C MET A 130 -8.23 6.27 10.11
N THR A 131 -7.12 5.56 10.32
CA THR A 131 -6.39 4.86 9.25
C THR A 131 -6.99 3.49 8.93
N ASN A 132 -7.20 2.65 9.95
CA ASN A 132 -7.64 1.26 9.78
C ASN A 132 -9.14 1.05 9.96
N GLY A 133 -9.87 2.02 10.51
CA GLY A 133 -11.32 2.02 10.60
C GLY A 133 -11.94 2.83 9.45
N ILE A 134 -12.08 4.13 9.64
CA ILE A 134 -12.76 5.02 8.69
C ILE A 134 -12.10 5.01 7.32
N GLY A 135 -10.77 5.16 7.28
CA GLY A 135 -9.99 5.13 6.05
C GLY A 135 -10.10 3.81 5.30
N ALA A 136 -10.13 2.69 6.05
CA ALA A 136 -10.33 1.37 5.47
C ALA A 136 -11.72 1.21 4.84
N THR A 137 -12.76 1.60 5.55
CA THR A 137 -14.15 1.51 5.08
C THR A 137 -14.37 2.34 3.81
N ILE A 138 -13.95 3.61 3.82
CA ILE A 138 -14.04 4.47 2.62
C ILE A 138 -13.24 3.85 1.47
N GLY A 139 -12.04 3.34 1.75
CA GLY A 139 -11.19 2.71 0.75
C GLY A 139 -11.82 1.50 0.10
N MET A 140 -12.41 0.60 0.88
CA MET A 140 -13.08 -0.60 0.35
C MET A 140 -14.32 -0.24 -0.47
N LEU A 141 -15.18 0.65 0.03
CA LEU A 141 -16.38 1.06 -0.70
C LEU A 141 -16.05 1.74 -2.04
N SER A 142 -15.05 2.63 -2.03
CA SER A 142 -14.57 3.28 -3.27
C SER A 142 -13.97 2.28 -4.24
N ALA A 143 -13.14 1.36 -3.76
CA ALA A 143 -12.53 0.33 -4.58
C ALA A 143 -13.58 -0.62 -5.18
N GLN A 144 -14.56 -1.04 -4.39
CA GLN A 144 -15.67 -1.85 -4.85
C GLN A 144 -16.46 -1.16 -5.98
N SER A 145 -16.75 0.13 -5.82
CA SER A 145 -17.45 0.91 -6.85
C SER A 145 -16.63 0.96 -8.15
N ILE A 146 -15.32 1.18 -8.06
CA ILE A 146 -14.42 1.21 -9.23
C ILE A 146 -14.36 -0.16 -9.90
N VAL A 147 -14.14 -1.22 -9.15
CA VAL A 147 -14.08 -2.59 -9.70
C VAL A 147 -15.40 -2.96 -10.37
N ASN A 148 -16.54 -2.72 -9.70
CA ASN A 148 -17.86 -3.01 -10.27
C ASN A 148 -18.13 -2.23 -11.56
N SER A 149 -17.69 -0.98 -11.65
CA SER A 149 -17.87 -0.17 -12.88
C SER A 149 -17.00 -0.61 -14.05
N HIS A 150 -15.93 -1.38 -13.79
CA HIS A 150 -15.02 -1.92 -14.80
C HIS A 150 -15.15 -3.44 -14.95
N THR A 151 -16.24 -4.02 -14.45
CA THR A 151 -16.58 -5.42 -14.60
C THR A 151 -17.77 -5.55 -15.55
N VAL A 152 -17.61 -6.35 -16.61
CA VAL A 152 -18.65 -6.67 -17.57
C VAL A 152 -18.87 -8.17 -17.56
N GLY A 153 -20.03 -8.60 -17.07
CA GLY A 153 -20.28 -10.04 -16.80
C GLY A 153 -19.32 -10.56 -15.73
N ASP A 154 -18.54 -11.58 -16.07
CA ASP A 154 -17.55 -12.20 -15.16
C ASP A 154 -16.11 -11.69 -15.39
N VAL A 155 -15.92 -10.74 -16.30
CA VAL A 155 -14.59 -10.23 -16.66
C VAL A 155 -14.39 -8.83 -16.11
N THR A 156 -13.35 -8.64 -15.30
CA THR A 156 -12.93 -7.34 -14.75
C THR A 156 -11.70 -6.82 -15.48
N ASP A 157 -11.74 -5.55 -15.91
CA ASP A 157 -10.55 -4.85 -16.41
C ASP A 157 -9.66 -4.42 -15.23
N TRP A 158 -8.86 -5.36 -14.76
CA TRP A 158 -7.95 -5.15 -13.64
C TRP A 158 -6.87 -4.12 -13.92
N THR A 159 -6.38 -4.05 -15.15
CA THR A 159 -5.33 -3.09 -15.54
C THR A 159 -5.79 -1.66 -15.30
N THR A 160 -6.98 -1.32 -15.80
CA THR A 160 -7.57 0.00 -15.58
C THR A 160 -7.83 0.26 -14.09
N CYS A 161 -8.36 -0.71 -13.36
CA CYS A 161 -8.58 -0.58 -11.91
C CYS A 161 -7.29 -0.25 -11.14
N TRP A 162 -6.20 -0.98 -11.41
CA TRP A 162 -4.92 -0.74 -10.74
C TRP A 162 -4.31 0.62 -11.07
N TYR A 163 -4.44 1.09 -12.32
CA TYR A 163 -3.98 2.44 -12.68
C TYR A 163 -4.82 3.55 -12.02
N ILE A 164 -6.13 3.35 -11.86
CA ILE A 164 -6.97 4.29 -11.10
C ILE A 164 -6.52 4.33 -9.63
N PHE A 165 -6.22 3.19 -9.02
CA PHE A 165 -5.70 3.15 -7.65
C PHE A 165 -4.31 3.79 -7.54
N ALA A 166 -3.44 3.63 -8.52
CA ALA A 166 -2.14 4.30 -8.58
C ALA A 166 -2.29 5.83 -8.69
N ALA A 167 -3.20 6.30 -9.56
CA ALA A 167 -3.50 7.72 -9.71
C ALA A 167 -4.06 8.33 -8.40
N TYR A 168 -4.97 7.61 -7.73
CA TYR A 168 -5.47 8.02 -6.42
C TYR A 168 -4.34 8.15 -5.39
N ALA A 169 -3.47 7.14 -5.28
CA ALA A 169 -2.33 7.18 -4.37
C ALA A 169 -1.38 8.34 -4.68
N LEU A 170 -1.16 8.64 -5.96
CA LEU A 170 -0.33 9.76 -6.40
C LEU A 170 -0.94 11.11 -5.98
N VAL A 171 -2.23 11.32 -6.23
CA VAL A 171 -2.93 12.56 -5.84
C VAL A 171 -2.85 12.76 -4.33
N VAL A 172 -3.12 11.72 -3.54
CA VAL A 172 -3.02 11.80 -2.07
C VAL A 172 -1.58 12.10 -1.64
N GLY A 173 -0.58 11.50 -2.28
CA GLY A 173 0.83 11.77 -2.04
C GLY A 173 1.22 13.22 -2.30
N ILE A 174 0.76 13.80 -3.41
CA ILE A 174 0.98 15.23 -3.75
C ILE A 174 0.31 16.14 -2.73
N VAL A 175 -0.96 15.89 -2.40
CA VAL A 175 -1.70 16.66 -1.40
C VAL A 175 -0.99 16.62 -0.04
N PHE A 176 -0.54 15.44 0.38
CA PHE A 176 0.23 15.29 1.59
C PHE A 176 1.55 16.06 1.56
N ALA A 177 2.29 16.01 0.46
CA ALA A 177 3.57 16.72 0.30
C ALA A 177 3.41 18.23 0.49
N VAL A 178 2.28 18.79 0.00
CA VAL A 178 1.98 20.23 0.09
C VAL A 178 1.49 20.62 1.49
N ILE A 179 0.56 19.85 2.06
CA ILE A 179 -0.11 20.20 3.31
C ILE A 179 0.75 19.86 4.53
N PHE A 180 1.42 18.71 4.53
CA PHE A 180 2.14 18.22 5.69
C PHE A 180 3.47 18.95 5.88
N ARG A 181 3.52 19.80 6.91
CA ARG A 181 4.70 20.55 7.33
C ARG A 181 5.04 20.23 8.79
N PRO A 182 5.84 19.19 9.05
CA PRO A 182 6.29 18.93 10.42
C PRO A 182 7.08 20.12 10.94
N LYS A 183 6.89 20.47 12.21
CA LYS A 183 7.79 21.40 12.88
C LYS A 183 9.21 20.83 12.80
N LYS A 184 10.21 21.67 12.46
CA LYS A 184 11.61 21.25 12.49
C LYS A 184 11.91 20.77 13.92
N GLU A 185 12.13 19.49 14.11
CA GLU A 185 12.74 19.01 15.34
C GLU A 185 14.14 19.63 15.39
N CYS A 186 14.38 20.48 16.39
CA CYS A 186 15.75 20.84 16.74
C CYS A 186 16.45 19.53 17.11
N ALA A 187 17.37 19.09 16.28
CA ALA A 187 18.25 17.97 16.56
C ALA A 187 18.91 18.20 17.91
N LYS A 188 18.52 17.40 18.92
CA LYS A 188 19.27 17.23 20.16
C LYS A 188 20.14 16.00 20.06
#